data_b7f803d75ac046f2ddf316de81eeb3a1
#
_entry.id   b7f803d75ac046f2ddf316de81eeb3a1
#
_cell.length_a   1.000
_cell.length_b   1.000
_cell.length_c   1.000
_cell.angle_alpha   90.00
_cell.angle_beta   90.00
_cell.angle_gamma   90.00
#
_symmetry.space_group_name_H-M   'P 1'
#
loop_
_entity.id
_entity.type
_entity.pdbx_description
1 polymer ?
#
loop_
_entity_poly.entity_id
_entity_poly.type
_entity_poly.pdbx_seq_one_letter_code
_entity_poly.pdbx_strand_id
1 'polypeptide(L)'
;KISGTANTAQIACDMIGCKNVYVIDSLTASAGQKLLVEYAVKLRRQGKNSKEIHEEIERIKTKISLLACLDTLEYLHNGGRVSQTKAMLATVARIKPVIRLSGGNVELLAKSFNIKRGIKSLAERLEREELNPHFPVYVMYSDNESLANDLTSDIKRLLPNVHSVETVKVGAVIGSHIGTNACGIAFVKL
;
A
#
# COMPACT_ATOMS: atom_id res chain seq x y z
N LYS A 1 9.27 -10.50 4.42
CA LYS A 1 8.74 -10.15 3.10
C LYS A 1 7.36 -10.78 2.94
N ILE A 2 6.40 -10.03 2.40
CA ILE A 2 4.99 -10.44 2.33
C ILE A 2 4.65 -11.30 1.11
N SER A 3 5.50 -11.32 0.07
CA SER A 3 5.27 -12.07 -1.16
C SER A 3 6.56 -12.65 -1.72
N GLY A 4 6.47 -13.82 -2.36
CA GLY A 4 7.55 -14.47 -3.10
C GLY A 4 7.52 -14.20 -4.62
N THR A 5 6.50 -13.48 -5.11
CA THR A 5 6.26 -13.30 -6.55
C THR A 5 7.44 -12.69 -7.31
N ALA A 6 8.08 -11.64 -6.74
CA ALA A 6 9.26 -11.03 -7.36
C ALA A 6 10.43 -12.01 -7.46
N ASN A 7 10.67 -12.83 -6.43
CA ASN A 7 11.71 -13.86 -6.44
C ASN A 7 11.43 -14.93 -7.50
N THR A 8 10.17 -15.39 -7.61
CA THR A 8 9.76 -16.36 -8.63
C THR A 8 9.98 -15.80 -10.05
N ALA A 9 9.60 -14.52 -10.26
CA ALA A 9 9.81 -13.85 -11.54
C ALA A 9 11.31 -13.73 -11.89
N GLN A 10 12.16 -13.43 -10.90
CA GLN A 10 13.60 -13.35 -11.09
C GLN A 10 14.17 -14.72 -11.48
N ILE A 11 13.82 -15.79 -10.77
CA ILE A 11 14.25 -17.15 -11.10
C ILE A 11 13.83 -17.52 -12.53
N ALA A 12 12.59 -17.23 -12.92
CA ALA A 12 12.11 -17.50 -14.27
C ALA A 12 12.91 -16.72 -15.34
N CYS A 13 13.22 -15.46 -15.08
CA CYS A 13 14.02 -14.62 -15.96
C CYS A 13 15.44 -15.17 -16.11
N ASP A 14 16.07 -15.60 -15.01
CA ASP A 14 17.41 -16.17 -15.01
C ASP A 14 17.46 -17.50 -15.79
N MET A 15 16.44 -18.36 -15.63
CA MET A 15 16.34 -19.65 -16.33
C MET A 15 16.27 -19.51 -17.86
N ILE A 16 15.62 -18.47 -18.38
CA ILE A 16 15.46 -18.25 -19.82
C ILE A 16 16.49 -17.26 -20.39
N GLY A 17 17.40 -16.74 -19.57
CA GLY A 17 18.45 -15.82 -20.00
C GLY A 17 17.93 -14.48 -20.51
N CYS A 18 16.92 -13.88 -19.89
CA CYS A 18 16.34 -12.60 -20.29
C CYS A 18 17.35 -11.46 -20.24
N LYS A 19 17.72 -10.87 -21.40
CA LYS A 19 18.68 -9.75 -21.46
C LYS A 19 18.03 -8.36 -21.28
N ASN A 20 16.75 -8.22 -21.63
CA ASN A 20 16.04 -6.92 -21.68
C ASN A 20 14.79 -6.89 -20.78
N VAL A 21 14.75 -7.77 -19.79
CA VAL A 21 13.69 -7.86 -18.79
C VAL A 21 14.26 -7.46 -17.43
N TYR A 22 13.60 -6.55 -16.74
CA TYR A 22 13.96 -6.10 -15.41
C TYR A 22 12.85 -6.49 -14.43
N VAL A 23 13.16 -7.32 -13.46
CA VAL A 23 12.25 -7.70 -12.39
C VAL A 23 12.41 -6.72 -11.25
N ILE A 24 11.30 -6.09 -10.82
CA ILE A 24 11.28 -5.11 -9.75
C ILE A 24 10.48 -5.67 -8.57
N ASP A 25 11.14 -5.85 -7.43
CA ASP A 25 10.43 -6.06 -6.16
C ASP A 25 9.87 -4.71 -5.69
N SER A 26 8.57 -4.55 -5.76
CA SER A 26 7.90 -3.29 -5.41
C SER A 26 7.97 -2.93 -3.93
N LEU A 27 8.27 -3.88 -3.05
CA LEU A 27 8.28 -3.76 -1.59
C LEU A 27 6.96 -3.24 -0.99
N THR A 28 5.89 -3.25 -1.79
CA THR A 28 4.55 -2.76 -1.45
C THR A 28 3.48 -3.69 -2.02
N ALA A 29 2.22 -3.32 -1.93
CA ALA A 29 1.10 -4.10 -2.44
C ALA A 29 -0.05 -3.18 -2.88
N SER A 30 -1.09 -3.75 -3.54
CA SER A 30 -2.33 -3.06 -3.89
C SER A 30 -2.08 -1.70 -4.57
N ALA A 31 -2.65 -0.61 -4.05
CA ALA A 31 -2.50 0.73 -4.62
C ALA A 31 -1.04 1.25 -4.58
N GLY A 32 -0.21 0.78 -3.64
CA GLY A 32 1.21 1.10 -3.67
C GLY A 32 1.92 0.52 -4.90
N GLN A 33 1.58 -0.71 -5.29
CA GLN A 33 2.08 -1.29 -6.54
C GLN A 33 1.47 -0.61 -7.77
N LYS A 34 0.19 -0.23 -7.72
CA LYS A 34 -0.48 0.54 -8.78
C LYS A 34 0.26 1.85 -9.08
N LEU A 35 0.69 2.60 -8.05
CA LEU A 35 1.50 3.81 -8.22
C LEU A 35 2.75 3.57 -9.05
N LEU A 36 3.48 2.47 -8.78
CA LEU A 36 4.70 2.12 -9.54
C LEU A 36 4.39 1.76 -10.99
N VAL A 37 3.33 0.96 -11.22
CA VAL A 37 2.94 0.54 -12.57
C VAL A 37 2.52 1.75 -13.42
N GLU A 38 1.72 2.65 -12.88
CA GLU A 38 1.28 3.85 -13.57
C GLU A 38 2.45 4.80 -13.85
N TYR A 39 3.38 4.91 -12.91
CA TYR A 39 4.58 5.71 -13.13
C TYR A 39 5.47 5.12 -14.22
N ALA A 40 5.64 3.80 -14.25
CA ALA A 40 6.36 3.12 -15.33
C ALA A 40 5.71 3.36 -16.70
N VAL A 41 4.37 3.30 -16.78
CA VAL A 41 3.61 3.62 -18.01
C VAL A 41 3.82 5.09 -18.41
N LYS A 42 3.79 6.01 -17.46
CA LYS A 42 4.06 7.44 -17.71
C LYS A 42 5.47 7.65 -18.29
N LEU A 43 6.49 7.05 -17.68
CA LEU A 43 7.87 7.11 -18.17
C LEU A 43 8.00 6.52 -19.59
N ARG A 44 7.33 5.39 -19.85
CA ARG A 44 7.31 4.77 -21.20
C ARG A 44 6.69 5.71 -22.23
N ARG A 45 5.60 6.40 -21.89
CA ARG A 45 4.95 7.40 -22.77
C ARG A 45 5.85 8.62 -23.02
N GLN A 46 6.77 8.92 -22.11
CA GLN A 46 7.79 9.96 -22.26
C GLN A 46 9.01 9.52 -23.09
N GLY A 47 8.99 8.31 -23.65
CA GLY A 47 10.04 7.77 -24.49
C GLY A 47 11.21 7.08 -23.74
N LYS A 48 11.10 6.91 -22.42
CA LYS A 48 12.12 6.20 -21.63
C LYS A 48 12.24 4.74 -22.05
N ASN A 49 13.45 4.22 -22.10
CA ASN A 49 13.73 2.81 -22.34
C ASN A 49 13.57 1.97 -21.06
N SER A 50 13.61 0.65 -21.18
CA SER A 50 13.39 -0.27 -20.06
C SER A 50 14.38 -0.11 -18.91
N LYS A 51 15.64 0.18 -19.21
CA LYS A 51 16.69 0.40 -18.20
C LYS A 51 16.44 1.69 -17.42
N GLU A 52 16.15 2.79 -18.10
CA GLU A 52 15.82 4.08 -17.47
C GLU A 52 14.56 3.97 -16.61
N ILE A 53 13.54 3.23 -17.07
CA ILE A 53 12.33 2.98 -16.29
C ILE A 53 12.65 2.17 -15.03
N HIS A 54 13.45 1.11 -15.17
CA HIS A 54 13.88 0.31 -14.04
C HIS A 54 14.58 1.16 -12.97
N GLU A 55 15.58 1.95 -13.37
CA GLU A 55 16.34 2.83 -12.46
C GLU A 55 15.41 3.82 -11.72
N GLU A 56 14.47 4.44 -12.42
CA GLU A 56 13.51 5.37 -11.81
C GLU A 56 12.54 4.67 -10.86
N ILE A 57 12.03 3.49 -11.21
CA ILE A 57 11.13 2.73 -10.32
C ILE A 57 11.88 2.24 -9.08
N GLU A 58 13.12 1.79 -9.21
CA GLU A 58 13.97 1.41 -8.07
C GLU A 58 14.17 2.58 -7.10
N ARG A 59 14.32 3.80 -7.62
CA ARG A 59 14.46 5.02 -6.81
C ARG A 59 13.18 5.40 -6.10
N ILE A 60 12.03 5.37 -6.82
CA ILE A 60 10.76 5.86 -6.28
C ILE A 60 10.09 4.85 -5.33
N LYS A 61 10.28 3.54 -5.51
CA LYS A 61 9.62 2.51 -4.70
C LYS A 61 9.88 2.65 -3.20
N THR A 62 11.03 3.18 -2.82
CA THR A 62 11.42 3.39 -1.41
C THR A 62 10.68 4.57 -0.76
N LYS A 63 10.10 5.44 -1.58
CA LYS A 63 9.30 6.60 -1.15
C LYS A 63 7.81 6.30 -1.03
N ILE A 64 7.38 5.12 -1.44
CA ILE A 64 5.98 4.72 -1.31
C ILE A 64 5.67 4.35 0.12
N SER A 65 4.59 4.91 0.64
CA SER A 65 4.01 4.54 1.93
C SER A 65 2.57 4.05 1.73
N LEU A 66 2.25 2.94 2.37
CA LEU A 66 0.91 2.39 2.42
C LEU A 66 0.50 2.26 3.89
N LEU A 67 -0.59 2.91 4.26
CA LEU A 67 -1.20 2.83 5.58
C LEU A 67 -2.58 2.21 5.46
N ALA A 68 -2.99 1.39 6.42
CA ALA A 68 -4.34 0.84 6.45
C ALA A 68 -4.86 0.66 7.89
N CYS A 69 -6.16 0.83 8.06
CA CYS A 69 -6.89 0.41 9.23
C CYS A 69 -7.66 -0.86 8.88
N LEU A 70 -7.48 -1.90 9.69
CA LEU A 70 -8.10 -3.21 9.50
C LEU A 70 -9.14 -3.47 10.58
N ASP A 71 -10.10 -4.31 10.29
CA ASP A 71 -11.06 -4.76 11.28
C ASP A 71 -10.42 -5.70 12.31
N THR A 72 -9.47 -6.54 11.86
CA THR A 72 -8.70 -7.47 12.69
C THR A 72 -7.36 -7.79 12.04
N LEU A 73 -6.37 -8.29 12.81
CA LEU A 73 -5.12 -8.87 12.29
C LEU A 73 -5.25 -10.36 11.94
N GLU A 74 -6.37 -10.97 12.20
CA GLU A 74 -6.57 -12.42 12.07
C GLU A 74 -6.28 -12.92 10.66
N TYR A 75 -6.76 -12.22 9.64
CA TYR A 75 -6.52 -12.58 8.23
C TYR A 75 -5.04 -12.50 7.85
N LEU A 76 -4.34 -11.46 8.30
CA LEU A 76 -2.89 -11.32 8.08
C LEU A 76 -2.11 -12.42 8.80
N HIS A 77 -2.53 -12.77 10.03
CA HIS A 77 -1.92 -13.85 10.82
C HIS A 77 -2.13 -15.21 10.16
N ASN A 78 -3.37 -15.56 9.85
CA ASN A 78 -3.73 -16.83 9.22
C ASN A 78 -3.06 -16.98 7.85
N GLY A 79 -2.90 -15.87 7.13
CA GLY A 79 -2.15 -15.79 5.88
C GLY A 79 -0.62 -15.86 6.04
N GLY A 80 -0.08 -15.85 7.27
CA GLY A 80 1.36 -15.87 7.53
C GLY A 80 2.12 -14.59 7.15
N ARG A 81 1.42 -13.44 6.98
CA ARG A 81 2.02 -12.16 6.60
C ARG A 81 2.29 -11.23 7.78
N VAL A 82 2.14 -11.74 8.99
CA VAL A 82 2.50 -11.07 10.26
C VAL A 82 3.55 -11.91 10.96
N SER A 83 4.83 -11.68 10.67
CA SER A 83 5.94 -12.51 11.16
C SER A 83 6.50 -12.13 12.54
N GLN A 84 6.19 -10.95 13.08
CA GLN A 84 6.82 -10.44 14.31
C GLN A 84 5.87 -10.20 15.48
N THR A 85 4.64 -10.73 15.48
CA THR A 85 3.61 -10.23 16.38
C THR A 85 2.83 -11.29 17.15
N LYS A 86 3.48 -12.36 17.62
CA LYS A 86 2.85 -13.20 18.66
C LYS A 86 2.41 -12.36 19.89
N ALA A 87 3.17 -11.32 20.24
CA ALA A 87 2.78 -10.37 21.29
C ALA A 87 1.63 -9.42 20.89
N MET A 88 1.43 -9.18 19.57
CA MET A 88 0.29 -8.40 19.07
C MET A 88 -1.03 -9.20 19.14
N LEU A 89 -0.99 -10.50 18.91
CA LEU A 89 -2.19 -11.36 18.86
C LEU A 89 -2.87 -11.53 20.21
N ALA A 90 -2.13 -11.51 21.30
CA ALA A 90 -2.68 -11.70 22.66
C ALA A 90 -3.62 -10.55 23.10
N THR A 91 -3.64 -9.41 22.41
CA THR A 91 -4.45 -8.24 22.77
C THR A 91 -5.55 -7.91 21.75
N VAL A 92 -5.77 -8.73 20.72
CA VAL A 92 -6.39 -8.33 19.43
C VAL A 92 -7.91 -8.48 19.34
N ALA A 93 -8.59 -9.15 20.26
CA ALA A 93 -10.02 -9.48 20.08
C ALA A 93 -10.99 -8.27 19.97
N ARG A 94 -10.55 -7.04 20.27
CA ARG A 94 -11.41 -5.84 20.24
C ARG A 94 -10.77 -4.59 19.64
N ILE A 95 -9.58 -4.69 19.05
CA ILE A 95 -8.91 -3.52 18.48
C ILE A 95 -8.97 -3.51 16.95
N LYS A 96 -8.99 -2.31 16.39
CA LYS A 96 -8.88 -2.02 14.96
C LYS A 96 -7.45 -1.54 14.70
N PRO A 97 -6.55 -2.40 14.19
CA PRO A 97 -5.16 -2.05 14.01
C PRO A 97 -4.98 -1.07 12.85
N VAL A 98 -4.16 -0.05 13.10
CA VAL A 98 -3.62 0.82 12.05
C VAL A 98 -2.21 0.35 11.74
N ILE A 99 -1.98 -0.06 10.51
CA ILE A 99 -0.72 -0.65 10.05
C ILE A 99 -0.05 0.22 8.98
N ARG A 100 1.26 0.03 8.83
CA ARG A 100 2.06 0.50 7.69
C ARG A 100 2.64 -0.71 6.97
N LEU A 101 2.62 -0.67 5.65
CA LEU A 101 3.44 -1.53 4.81
C LEU A 101 4.62 -0.70 4.28
N SER A 102 5.82 -1.06 4.68
CA SER A 102 7.06 -0.37 4.30
C SER A 102 8.18 -1.38 4.12
N GLY A 103 8.95 -1.27 3.02
CA GLY A 103 10.07 -2.16 2.73
C GLY A 103 9.69 -3.66 2.68
N GLY A 104 8.43 -3.98 2.34
CA GLY A 104 7.90 -5.34 2.34
C GLY A 104 7.57 -5.91 3.72
N ASN A 105 7.50 -5.07 4.77
CA ASN A 105 7.15 -5.47 6.13
C ASN A 105 5.87 -4.77 6.61
N VAL A 106 5.06 -5.51 7.38
CA VAL A 106 3.87 -4.96 8.05
C VAL A 106 4.25 -4.52 9.46
N GLU A 107 4.01 -3.25 9.76
CA GLU A 107 4.27 -2.61 11.05
C GLU A 107 2.96 -2.14 11.69
N LEU A 108 2.77 -2.37 12.99
CA LEU A 108 1.65 -1.77 13.73
C LEU A 108 2.00 -0.34 14.13
N LEU A 109 1.24 0.62 13.64
CA LEU A 109 1.41 2.04 13.98
C LEU A 109 0.57 2.48 15.18
N ALA A 110 -0.65 1.96 15.28
CA ALA A 110 -1.58 2.33 16.33
C ALA A 110 -2.67 1.26 16.52
N LYS A 111 -3.36 1.36 17.65
CA LYS A 111 -4.53 0.55 18.00
C LYS A 111 -5.73 1.49 18.16
N SER A 112 -6.81 1.22 17.45
CA SER A 112 -8.09 1.92 17.63
C SER A 112 -9.13 0.93 18.18
N PHE A 113 -10.12 1.42 18.91
CA PHE A 113 -11.25 0.61 19.35
C PHE A 113 -12.48 0.77 18.45
N ASN A 114 -12.39 1.68 17.47
CA ASN A 114 -13.45 1.96 16.53
C ASN A 114 -12.86 2.11 15.12
N ILE A 115 -13.47 1.42 14.15
CA ILE A 115 -12.96 1.40 12.76
C ILE A 115 -12.97 2.80 12.12
N LYS A 116 -14.04 3.57 12.29
CA LYS A 116 -14.12 4.93 11.74
C LYS A 116 -13.06 5.86 12.33
N ARG A 117 -12.78 5.77 13.65
CA ARG A 117 -11.72 6.54 14.30
C ARG A 117 -10.34 6.12 13.79
N GLY A 118 -10.12 4.80 13.61
CA GLY A 118 -8.87 4.28 13.03
C GLY A 118 -8.65 4.78 11.61
N ILE A 119 -9.68 4.77 10.78
CA ILE A 119 -9.64 5.27 9.40
C ILE A 119 -9.38 6.78 9.37
N LYS A 120 -10.08 7.56 10.19
CA LYS A 120 -9.84 9.02 10.30
C LYS A 120 -8.38 9.33 10.65
N SER A 121 -7.75 8.53 11.52
CA SER A 121 -6.34 8.71 11.86
C SER A 121 -5.38 8.52 10.68
N LEU A 122 -5.81 7.88 9.58
CA LEU A 122 -5.01 7.78 8.36
C LEU A 122 -4.88 9.14 7.67
N ALA A 123 -5.97 9.91 7.58
CA ALA A 123 -5.95 11.26 7.01
C ALA A 123 -5.09 12.21 7.87
N GLU A 124 -5.21 12.13 9.21
CA GLU A 124 -4.40 12.91 10.15
C GLU A 124 -2.89 12.57 10.05
N ARG A 125 -2.56 11.32 9.71
CA ARG A 125 -1.18 10.90 9.48
C ARG A 125 -0.67 11.37 8.12
N LEU A 126 -1.52 11.32 7.10
CA LEU A 126 -1.19 11.81 5.76
C LEU A 126 -0.88 13.31 5.78
N GLU A 127 -1.62 14.10 6.57
CA GLU A 127 -1.41 15.55 6.75
C GLU A 127 -0.01 15.90 7.25
N ARG A 128 0.65 14.98 7.96
CA ARG A 128 2.00 15.18 8.51
C ARG A 128 3.13 14.73 7.58
N GLU A 129 2.79 14.19 6.42
CA GLU A 129 3.76 13.70 5.44
C GLU A 129 3.97 14.73 4.33
N GLU A 130 5.20 14.85 3.88
CA GLU A 130 5.53 15.65 2.70
C GLU A 130 5.21 14.85 1.44
N LEU A 131 4.10 15.17 0.81
CA LEU A 131 3.61 14.45 -0.36
C LEU A 131 4.30 14.91 -1.63
N ASN A 132 4.64 13.94 -2.49
CA ASN A 132 5.11 14.24 -3.84
C ASN A 132 3.92 14.65 -4.73
N PRO A 133 3.85 15.91 -5.20
CA PRO A 133 2.68 16.42 -5.93
C PRO A 133 2.49 15.81 -7.33
N HIS A 134 3.47 15.07 -7.81
CA HIS A 134 3.40 14.40 -9.12
C HIS A 134 2.66 13.06 -9.10
N PHE A 135 2.24 12.60 -7.91
CA PHE A 135 1.54 11.34 -7.71
C PHE A 135 0.19 11.56 -7.02
N PRO A 136 -0.83 10.78 -7.39
CA PRO A 136 -2.09 10.79 -6.66
C PRO A 136 -1.95 10.15 -5.28
N VAL A 137 -2.87 10.47 -4.39
CA VAL A 137 -3.15 9.69 -3.19
C VAL A 137 -4.24 8.67 -3.53
N TYR A 138 -3.96 7.38 -3.34
CA TYR A 138 -4.96 6.34 -3.47
C TYR A 138 -5.61 6.03 -2.14
N VAL A 139 -6.94 6.05 -2.10
CA VAL A 139 -7.76 5.49 -1.03
C VAL A 139 -8.19 4.09 -1.43
N MET A 140 -7.92 3.10 -0.57
CA MET A 140 -8.23 1.69 -0.81
C MET A 140 -9.30 1.18 0.14
N TYR A 141 -10.16 0.27 -0.32
CA TYR A 141 -11.12 -0.43 0.53
C TYR A 141 -11.30 -1.89 0.09
N SER A 142 -11.67 -2.77 1.04
CA SER A 142 -11.93 -4.18 0.75
C SER A 142 -13.35 -4.40 0.17
N ASP A 143 -14.37 -4.15 0.95
CA ASP A 143 -15.77 -4.41 0.62
C ASP A 143 -16.71 -3.24 0.94
N ASN A 144 -16.35 -2.39 1.89
CA ASN A 144 -17.17 -1.29 2.35
C ASN A 144 -16.69 0.06 1.78
N GLU A 145 -17.27 0.45 0.65
CA GLU A 145 -16.93 1.69 -0.05
C GLU A 145 -17.28 2.96 0.74
N SER A 146 -18.25 2.89 1.63
CA SER A 146 -18.63 4.04 2.49
C SER A 146 -17.42 4.49 3.34
N LEU A 147 -16.61 3.55 3.84
CA LEU A 147 -15.41 3.87 4.61
C LEU A 147 -14.37 4.62 3.76
N ALA A 148 -14.25 4.28 2.49
CA ALA A 148 -13.35 4.97 1.56
C ALA A 148 -13.86 6.38 1.23
N ASN A 149 -15.17 6.56 1.09
CA ASN A 149 -15.79 7.85 0.85
C ASN A 149 -15.61 8.79 2.04
N ASP A 150 -15.81 8.29 3.27
CA ASP A 150 -15.54 9.03 4.50
C ASP A 150 -14.07 9.48 4.57
N LEU A 151 -13.13 8.56 4.31
CA LEU A 151 -11.69 8.85 4.31
C LEU A 151 -11.30 9.86 3.23
N THR A 152 -11.84 9.72 2.03
CA THR A 152 -11.61 10.66 0.92
C THR A 152 -12.07 12.07 1.28
N SER A 153 -13.23 12.18 1.94
CA SER A 153 -13.77 13.46 2.42
C SER A 153 -12.88 14.08 3.50
N ASP A 154 -12.38 13.27 4.44
CA ASP A 154 -11.45 13.73 5.48
C ASP A 154 -10.12 14.20 4.87
N ILE A 155 -9.56 13.47 3.90
CA ILE A 155 -8.33 13.86 3.19
C ILE A 155 -8.50 15.20 2.48
N LYS A 156 -9.58 15.37 1.70
CA LYS A 156 -9.84 16.63 0.98
C LYS A 156 -10.05 17.81 1.92
N ARG A 157 -10.60 17.58 3.10
CA ARG A 157 -10.80 18.61 4.12
C ARG A 157 -9.49 19.02 4.80
N LEU A 158 -8.62 18.07 5.14
CA LEU A 158 -7.34 18.32 5.84
C LEU A 158 -6.25 18.79 4.88
N LEU A 159 -6.28 18.31 3.65
CA LEU A 159 -5.28 18.56 2.60
C LEU A 159 -5.95 19.15 1.36
N PRO A 160 -6.47 20.40 1.41
CA PRO A 160 -7.22 20.99 0.30
C PRO A 160 -6.36 21.15 -0.97
N ASN A 161 -5.06 21.18 -0.83
CA ASN A 161 -4.10 21.31 -1.94
C ASN A 161 -3.61 19.95 -2.49
N VAL A 162 -4.12 18.81 -1.99
CA VAL A 162 -3.76 17.53 -2.57
C VAL A 162 -4.27 17.43 -4.00
N HIS A 163 -3.37 17.15 -4.95
CA HIS A 163 -3.66 17.27 -6.37
C HIS A 163 -4.72 16.30 -6.87
N SER A 164 -4.65 15.03 -6.42
CA SER A 164 -5.60 13.98 -6.80
C SER A 164 -5.79 12.98 -5.68
N VAL A 165 -7.04 12.64 -5.40
CA VAL A 165 -7.41 11.54 -4.50
C VAL A 165 -8.32 10.59 -5.27
N GLU A 166 -7.85 9.38 -5.49
CA GLU A 166 -8.54 8.34 -6.25
C GLU A 166 -8.90 7.16 -5.35
N THR A 167 -10.07 6.57 -5.58
CA THR A 167 -10.55 5.42 -4.81
C THR A 167 -10.40 4.14 -5.61
N VAL A 168 -9.93 3.09 -4.95
CA VAL A 168 -9.65 1.78 -5.58
C VAL A 168 -10.13 0.64 -4.66
N LYS A 169 -10.88 -0.31 -5.19
CA LYS A 169 -11.21 -1.55 -4.51
C LYS A 169 -10.02 -2.52 -4.58
N VAL A 170 -9.66 -3.13 -3.44
CA VAL A 170 -8.58 -4.12 -3.43
C VAL A 170 -9.01 -5.41 -4.12
N GLY A 171 -8.07 -6.08 -4.80
CA GLY A 171 -8.31 -7.37 -5.41
C GLY A 171 -8.43 -8.50 -4.37
N ALA A 172 -8.98 -9.66 -4.81
CA ALA A 172 -9.28 -10.80 -3.95
C ALA A 172 -8.07 -11.32 -3.15
N VAL A 173 -6.88 -11.34 -3.75
CA VAL A 173 -5.65 -11.81 -3.07
C VAL A 173 -5.31 -10.94 -1.88
N ILE A 174 -5.35 -9.62 -2.02
CA ILE A 174 -5.12 -8.71 -0.90
C ILE A 174 -6.29 -8.79 0.09
N GLY A 175 -7.53 -8.84 -0.41
CA GLY A 175 -8.73 -8.97 0.40
C GLY A 175 -8.69 -10.18 1.35
N SER A 176 -8.19 -11.33 0.88
CA SER A 176 -8.05 -12.54 1.71
C SER A 176 -7.07 -12.38 2.87
N HIS A 177 -6.13 -11.44 2.79
CA HIS A 177 -5.17 -11.16 3.85
C HIS A 177 -5.57 -10.01 4.78
N ILE A 178 -6.36 -9.04 4.31
CA ILE A 178 -6.75 -7.89 5.13
C ILE A 178 -8.18 -7.99 5.68
N GLY A 179 -9.01 -8.88 5.10
CA GLY A 179 -10.38 -9.12 5.52
C GLY A 179 -11.36 -8.02 5.09
N THR A 180 -12.54 -8.08 5.69
CA THR A 180 -13.63 -7.13 5.49
C THR A 180 -13.41 -5.82 6.26
N ASN A 181 -14.15 -4.75 5.89
CA ASN A 181 -14.08 -3.43 6.51
C ASN A 181 -12.66 -2.81 6.58
N ALA A 182 -11.73 -3.28 5.76
CA ALA A 182 -10.41 -2.68 5.67
C ALA A 182 -10.45 -1.44 4.77
N CYS A 183 -9.78 -0.38 5.22
CA CYS A 183 -9.60 0.84 4.43
C CYS A 183 -8.17 1.37 4.61
N GLY A 184 -7.60 1.95 3.56
CA GLY A 184 -6.21 2.41 3.60
C GLY A 184 -5.91 3.50 2.59
N ILE A 185 -4.68 3.99 2.64
CA ILE A 185 -4.13 4.98 1.72
C ILE A 185 -2.76 4.54 1.21
N ALA A 186 -2.46 4.87 -0.04
CA ALA A 186 -1.13 4.75 -0.61
C ALA A 186 -0.74 6.09 -1.26
N PHE A 187 0.50 6.51 -1.03
CA PHE A 187 1.03 7.77 -1.51
C PHE A 187 2.55 7.71 -1.68
N VAL A 188 3.11 8.70 -2.37
CA VAL A 188 4.55 8.87 -2.55
C VAL A 188 5.01 10.07 -1.75
N LYS A 189 6.08 9.90 -0.96
CA LYS A 189 6.75 10.99 -0.23
C LYS A 189 7.71 11.76 -1.14
N LEU A 190 8.07 12.97 -0.76
CA LEU A 190 9.13 13.76 -1.40
C LEU A 190 10.51 13.12 -1.28
#